data_e33ca8c18149072e9853fb3a7b8f6e2e
#
_entry.id   e33ca8c18149072e9853fb3a7b8f6e2e
#
_cell.length_a   1.000
_cell.length_b   1.000
_cell.length_c   1.000
_cell.angle_alpha   90.00
_cell.angle_beta   90.00
_cell.angle_gamma   90.00
#
_symmetry.space_group_name_H-M   'P 1'
#
loop_
_entity.id
_entity.type
_entity.pdbx_description
1 polymer ?
#
loop_
_entity_poly.entity_id
_entity_poly.type
_entity_poly.pdbx_seq_one_letter_code
_entity_poly.pdbx_strand_id
1 'polypeptide(L)' 'MELKKIREMSEMELNAELLKMKKDLFNLRFQHVTGQLENPVQLRELRRDIARVNTIIREKELEAK' A
#
# COMPACT_ATOMS: atom_id res chain seq x y z
N MET A 1 -4.92 -7.16 -2.41
CA MET A 1 -3.64 -7.84 -2.19
C MET A 1 -3.81 -9.04 -1.28
N GLU A 2 -3.20 -10.15 -1.62
CA GLU A 2 -3.23 -11.33 -0.75
C GLU A 2 -2.18 -11.18 0.34
N LEU A 3 -2.61 -11.36 1.57
CA LEU A 3 -1.74 -11.24 2.74
C LEU A 3 -0.58 -12.23 2.68
N LYS A 4 -0.85 -13.43 2.17
CA LYS A 4 0.16 -14.47 2.03
C LYS A 4 1.31 -14.04 1.13
N LYS A 5 1.01 -13.43 -0.01
CA LYS A 5 2.03 -12.93 -0.93
C LYS A 5 2.88 -11.85 -0.29
N ILE A 6 2.25 -10.95 0.44
CA ILE A 6 2.95 -9.87 1.12
C ILE A 6 3.94 -10.44 2.13
N ARG A 7 3.54 -11.47 2.88
CA ARG A 7 4.40 -12.08 3.89
C ARG A 7 5.58 -12.82 3.30
N GLU A 8 5.46 -13.31 2.06
CA GLU A 8 6.53 -14.01 1.37
C GLU A 8 7.56 -13.05 0.74
N MET A 9 7.20 -11.78 0.61
CA MET A 9 8.09 -10.78 0.02
C MET A 9 9.22 -10.40 0.97
N SER A 10 10.40 -10.11 0.41
CA SER A 10 11.52 -9.58 1.19
C SER A 10 11.23 -8.15 1.63
N GLU A 11 11.97 -7.68 2.63
CA GLU A 11 11.85 -6.31 3.10
C GLU A 11 12.05 -5.29 1.98
N MET A 12 13.03 -5.54 1.12
CA MET A 12 13.32 -4.68 -0.01
C MET A 12 12.14 -4.63 -0.99
N GLU A 13 11.54 -5.79 -1.28
CA GLU A 13 10.38 -5.88 -2.16
C GLU A 13 9.17 -5.16 -1.55
N LEU A 14 8.97 -5.31 -0.25
CA LEU A 14 7.87 -4.66 0.45
C LEU A 14 8.01 -3.13 0.41
N ASN A 15 9.23 -2.62 0.61
CA ASN A 15 9.48 -1.20 0.56
C ASN A 15 9.26 -0.64 -0.84
N ALA A 16 9.67 -1.38 -1.87
CA ALA A 16 9.44 -0.97 -3.26
C ALA A 16 7.95 -0.93 -3.59
N GLU A 17 7.21 -1.95 -3.15
CA GLU A 17 5.77 -2.01 -3.35
C GLU A 17 5.05 -0.88 -2.62
N LEU A 18 5.48 -0.59 -1.40
CA LEU A 18 4.91 0.51 -0.62
C LEU A 18 5.11 1.85 -1.31
N LEU A 19 6.29 2.08 -1.86
CA LEU A 19 6.58 3.32 -2.59
C LEU A 19 5.68 3.47 -3.81
N LYS A 20 5.50 2.38 -4.55
CA LYS A 20 4.62 2.36 -5.71
C LYS A 20 3.18 2.67 -5.31
N MET A 21 2.71 2.06 -4.21
CA MET A 21 1.35 2.26 -3.71
C MET A 21 1.13 3.70 -3.25
N LYS A 22 2.14 4.32 -2.65
CA LYS A 22 2.06 5.72 -2.23
C LYS A 22 1.93 6.65 -3.42
N LYS A 23 2.62 6.36 -4.51
CA LYS A 23 2.50 7.14 -5.76
C LYS A 23 1.10 7.00 -6.34
N ASP A 24 0.56 5.78 -6.34
CA ASP A 24 -0.78 5.52 -6.83
C ASP A 24 -1.82 6.24 -5.95
N LEU A 25 -1.62 6.24 -4.65
CA LEU A 25 -2.50 6.94 -3.72
C LEU A 25 -2.51 8.44 -4.01
N PHE A 26 -1.35 9.01 -4.25
CA PHE A 26 -1.23 10.44 -4.57
C PHE A 26 -2.01 10.76 -5.84
N ASN A 27 -1.87 9.94 -6.87
CA ASN A 27 -2.57 10.12 -8.13
C ASN A 27 -4.10 10.02 -7.95
N LEU A 28 -4.55 9.04 -7.17
CA LEU A 28 -5.98 8.85 -6.92
C LEU A 28 -6.55 10.01 -6.11
N ARG A 29 -5.80 10.52 -5.15
CA ARG A 29 -6.21 11.69 -4.37
C ARG A 29 -6.34 12.92 -5.26
N PHE A 30 -5.39 13.11 -6.16
CA PHE A 30 -5.42 14.21 -7.10
C PHE A 30 -6.66 14.12 -7.99
N GLN A 31 -6.93 12.93 -8.54
CA GLN A 31 -8.12 12.71 -9.36
C GLN A 31 -9.41 12.97 -8.58
N HIS A 32 -9.43 12.59 -7.31
CA HIS A 32 -10.60 12.82 -6.47
C HIS A 32 -10.85 14.32 -6.26
N VAL A 33 -9.79 15.07 -5.99
CA VAL A 33 -9.89 16.52 -5.78
C VAL A 33 -10.34 17.25 -7.03
N THR A 34 -9.88 16.82 -8.20
CA THR A 34 -10.25 17.43 -9.48
C THR A 34 -11.60 16.94 -10.03
N GLY A 35 -12.23 16.00 -9.32
CA GLY A 35 -13.53 15.45 -9.74
C GLY A 35 -13.45 14.41 -10.83
N GLN A 36 -12.24 13.94 -11.17
CA GLN A 36 -12.04 12.93 -12.21
C GLN A 36 -12.24 11.50 -11.71
N LEU A 37 -12.18 11.30 -10.40
CA LEU A 37 -12.34 9.98 -9.80
C LEU A 37 -13.82 9.71 -9.55
N GLU A 38 -14.38 8.76 -10.30
CA GLU A 38 -15.79 8.42 -10.20
C GLU A 38 -16.10 7.50 -9.01
N ASN A 39 -15.13 6.65 -8.63
CA ASN A 39 -15.34 5.64 -7.60
C ASN A 39 -14.33 5.76 -6.47
N PRO A 40 -14.76 6.25 -5.29
CA PRO A 40 -13.84 6.39 -4.14
C PRO A 40 -13.45 5.06 -3.50
N VAL A 41 -14.05 3.95 -3.92
CA VAL A 41 -13.71 2.63 -3.38
C VAL A 41 -12.25 2.29 -3.63
N GLN A 42 -11.73 2.63 -4.83
CA GLN A 42 -10.32 2.37 -5.16
C GLN A 42 -9.38 3.08 -4.19
N LEU A 43 -9.73 4.30 -3.80
CA LEU A 43 -8.93 5.08 -2.86
C LEU A 43 -8.89 4.40 -1.48
N ARG A 44 -10.04 3.92 -1.01
CA ARG A 44 -10.13 3.24 0.27
C ARG A 44 -9.39 1.91 0.27
N GLU A 45 -9.52 1.14 -0.82
CA GLU A 45 -8.83 -0.15 -0.96
C GLU A 45 -7.32 0.05 -0.96
N LEU A 46 -6.83 1.05 -1.67
CA LEU A 46 -5.40 1.33 -1.74
C LEU A 46 -4.85 1.75 -0.38
N ARG A 47 -5.59 2.58 0.36
CA ARG A 47 -5.21 2.97 1.72
C ARG A 47 -5.12 1.77 2.64
N ARG A 48 -6.07 0.85 2.51
CA ARG A 48 -6.08 -0.39 3.30
C ARG A 48 -4.88 -1.26 2.98
N ASP A 49 -4.57 -1.41 1.68
CA ASP A 49 -3.43 -2.20 1.25
C ASP A 49 -2.11 -1.60 1.74
N ILE A 50 -1.98 -0.28 1.70
CA ILE A 50 -0.80 0.40 2.22
C ILE A 50 -0.64 0.12 3.71
N ALA A 51 -1.72 0.17 4.48
CA ALA A 51 -1.69 -0.13 5.91
C ALA A 51 -1.26 -1.57 6.18
N ARG A 52 -1.74 -2.51 5.35
CA ARG A 52 -1.35 -3.92 5.48
C ARG A 52 0.14 -4.12 5.22
N VAL A 53 0.66 -3.52 4.16
CA VAL A 53 2.08 -3.62 3.83
C VAL A 53 2.93 -2.99 4.94
N ASN A 54 2.54 -1.84 5.45
CA ASN A 54 3.23 -1.20 6.57
C ASN A 54 3.27 -2.10 7.81
N THR A 55 2.15 -2.76 8.10
CA THR A 55 2.06 -3.67 9.24
C THR A 55 3.02 -4.85 9.08
N ILE A 56 3.07 -5.44 7.89
CA ILE A 56 3.96 -6.57 7.61
C ILE A 56 5.43 -6.15 7.70
N ILE A 57 5.75 -4.97 7.18
CA ILE A 57 7.12 -4.44 7.27
C ILE A 57 7.53 -4.30 8.73
N ARG A 58 6.64 -3.76 9.57
CA ARG A 58 6.90 -3.59 11.00
C ARG A 58 7.09 -4.92 11.69
N GLU A 59 6.25 -5.92 11.35
CA GLU A 59 6.38 -7.26 11.90
C GLU A 59 7.75 -7.87 11.56
N LYS A 60 8.20 -7.72 10.32
CA LYS A 60 9.48 -8.25 9.89
C LYS A 60 10.65 -7.56 10.58
N GLU A 61 10.56 -6.27 10.81
CA GLU A 61 11.57 -5.52 11.54
C GLU A 61 11.68 -6.00 12.99
N LEU A 62 10.55 -6.28 13.61
CA LEU A 62 10.51 -6.79 14.99
C LEU A 62 11.06 -8.21 15.07
N GLU A 63 10.80 -9.04 14.08
CA GLU A 63 11.35 -10.40 14.03
C GLU A 63 12.86 -10.41 13.84
N ALA A 64 13.39 -9.41 13.14
CA ALA A 64 14.83 -9.31 12.86
C ALA A 64 15.64 -8.90 14.09
N LYS A 65 14.99 -8.46 15.14
CA LYS A 65 15.64 -8.13 16.41
C LYS A 65 15.59 -9.33 17.34
#